data_fe976484aabb4bba86ad9bc8c1455c62
#
_entry.id   fe976484aabb4bba86ad9bc8c1455c62
#
_cell.length_a   1.000
_cell.length_b   1.000
_cell.length_c   1.000
_cell.angle_alpha   90.00
_cell.angle_beta   90.00
_cell.angle_gamma   90.00
#
_symmetry.space_group_name_H-M   'P 1'
#
loop_
_entity.id
_entity.type
_entity.pdbx_description
1 polymer ?
#
loop_
_entity_poly.entity_id
_entity_poly.type
_entity_poly.pdbx_seq_one_letter_code
_entity_poly.pdbx_strand_id
1 'polypeptide(L)'
;VIEIPVADPSKSKIVSSPTVFADPETGALGGLWTGGDHGDDTQETSRTDQCHDITVFPSKSLAAGACSGNGILFDISDPYNPQRIDVVTDVGFAYWHSATFNNEGTKVIFTDEWGGGGRARCRAWDPLDWGANAIYDIVDNKLEFRSHYKMPAPQLETENCVAHNGSLIPIPERDIFVQAWYQGGISVMDFTDSADPKEIAFFDRGPVDDELLVMGGYWSVYYYDGYIYGTEISRGLDVFKLSPSQYLSEKEIFKASKAQPLYGPKAVSYTHLTLPTIG
;
A
#
# COMPACT_ATOMS: atom_id res chain seq x y z
N VAL A 1 11.58 -14.93 7.78
CA VAL A 1 11.80 -15.57 6.46
C VAL A 1 11.35 -17.01 6.51
N ILE A 2 10.53 -17.42 5.55
CA ILE A 2 10.03 -18.79 5.44
C ILE A 2 10.60 -19.38 4.15
N GLU A 3 11.27 -20.52 4.25
CA GLU A 3 11.68 -21.32 3.11
C GLU A 3 10.54 -22.28 2.72
N ILE A 4 10.14 -22.23 1.45
CA ILE A 4 9.09 -23.10 0.90
C ILE A 4 9.69 -23.90 -0.25
N PRO A 5 10.06 -25.18 -0.06
CA PRO A 5 10.55 -26.02 -1.15
C PRO A 5 9.45 -26.28 -2.19
N VAL A 6 9.66 -25.85 -3.41
CA VAL A 6 8.66 -25.97 -4.49
C VAL A 6 8.32 -27.46 -4.78
N ALA A 7 9.31 -28.34 -4.68
CA ALA A 7 9.13 -29.77 -4.93
C ALA A 7 8.36 -30.49 -3.81
N ASP A 8 8.37 -29.97 -2.59
CA ASP A 8 7.68 -30.54 -1.43
C ASP A 8 7.32 -29.44 -0.42
N PRO A 9 6.20 -28.70 -0.62
CA PRO A 9 5.79 -27.62 0.26
C PRO A 9 5.52 -28.04 1.71
N SER A 10 5.33 -29.33 1.98
CA SER A 10 5.15 -29.84 3.35
C SER A 10 6.41 -29.68 4.23
N LYS A 11 7.56 -29.43 3.59
CA LYS A 11 8.85 -29.16 4.26
C LYS A 11 9.11 -27.66 4.49
N SER A 12 8.09 -26.83 4.37
CA SER A 12 8.21 -25.39 4.69
C SER A 12 8.64 -25.20 6.14
N LYS A 13 9.55 -24.24 6.35
CA LYS A 13 10.08 -23.94 7.70
C LYS A 13 10.46 -22.48 7.84
N ILE A 14 10.37 -21.94 9.04
CA ILE A 14 10.94 -20.66 9.39
C ILE A 14 12.46 -20.82 9.46
N VAL A 15 13.19 -20.04 8.65
CA VAL A 15 14.66 -20.09 8.59
C VAL A 15 15.32 -18.89 9.26
N SER A 16 14.60 -17.76 9.37
CA SER A 16 15.07 -16.55 10.03
C SER A 16 13.88 -15.72 10.52
N SER A 17 14.04 -15.04 11.65
CA SER A 17 13.07 -14.08 12.21
C SER A 17 13.81 -12.81 12.64
N PRO A 18 14.34 -12.01 11.70
CA PRO A 18 15.10 -10.81 12.01
C PRO A 18 14.20 -9.71 12.57
N THR A 19 14.66 -9.01 13.61
CA THR A 19 13.99 -7.85 14.20
C THR A 19 14.45 -6.57 13.53
N VAL A 20 14.10 -6.44 12.24
CA VAL A 20 14.56 -5.35 11.34
C VAL A 20 14.11 -3.95 11.77
N PHE A 21 13.12 -3.85 12.65
CA PHE A 21 12.59 -2.62 13.22
C PHE A 21 13.14 -2.29 14.63
N ALA A 22 13.96 -3.16 15.20
CA ALA A 22 14.56 -2.91 16.51
C ALA A 22 15.65 -1.82 16.43
N ASP A 23 15.90 -1.16 17.54
CA ASP A 23 17.04 -0.26 17.68
C ASP A 23 18.36 -1.02 17.40
N PRO A 24 19.24 -0.53 16.55
CA PRO A 24 20.42 -1.26 16.13
C PRO A 24 21.49 -1.40 17.22
N GLU A 25 21.50 -0.51 18.22
CA GLU A 25 22.49 -0.50 19.28
C GLU A 25 22.04 -1.31 20.49
N THR A 26 20.78 -1.19 20.86
CA THR A 26 20.23 -1.81 22.07
C THR A 26 19.40 -3.05 21.83
N GLY A 27 18.93 -3.27 20.60
CA GLY A 27 17.99 -4.33 20.24
C GLY A 27 16.57 -4.12 20.79
N ALA A 28 16.28 -2.93 21.34
CA ALA A 28 14.98 -2.65 21.95
C ALA A 28 13.88 -2.53 20.87
N LEU A 29 12.78 -3.24 21.06
CA LEU A 29 11.57 -3.05 20.26
C LEU A 29 10.96 -1.68 20.60
N GLY A 30 10.53 -0.95 19.56
CA GLY A 30 10.09 0.42 19.70
C GLY A 30 11.24 1.44 19.82
N GLY A 31 12.49 1.01 19.57
CA GLY A 31 13.66 1.90 19.63
C GLY A 31 13.73 2.90 18.47
N LEU A 32 13.02 2.66 17.35
CA LEU A 32 12.91 3.61 16.25
C LEU A 32 11.91 4.71 16.57
N TRP A 33 10.69 4.32 16.95
CA TRP A 33 9.67 5.21 17.48
C TRP A 33 8.99 4.55 18.70
N THR A 34 8.97 5.27 19.81
CA THR A 34 8.46 4.72 21.08
C THR A 34 6.94 4.82 21.24
N GLY A 35 6.27 5.43 20.26
CA GLY A 35 4.85 5.76 20.30
C GLY A 35 4.60 7.13 20.92
N GLY A 36 3.43 7.70 20.64
CA GLY A 36 3.00 9.00 21.13
C GLY A 36 3.03 10.11 20.07
N ASP A 37 2.84 11.35 20.52
CA ASP A 37 2.82 12.53 19.67
C ASP A 37 4.24 12.94 19.24
N HIS A 38 4.34 13.55 18.06
CA HIS A 38 5.56 14.19 17.58
C HIS A 38 5.67 15.67 17.98
N GLY A 39 4.72 16.17 18.76
CA GLY A 39 4.57 17.55 19.18
C GLY A 39 3.14 18.06 18.98
N ASP A 40 2.92 19.37 19.20
CA ASP A 40 1.62 19.99 19.03
C ASP A 40 1.11 19.85 17.59
N ASP A 41 -0.18 19.63 17.41
CA ASP A 41 -0.86 19.48 16.12
C ASP A 41 -0.37 18.29 15.25
N THR A 42 0.19 17.25 15.87
CA THR A 42 0.62 16.02 15.20
C THR A 42 -0.27 14.83 15.60
N GLN A 43 -0.11 13.71 14.86
CA GLN A 43 -0.79 12.46 15.21
C GLN A 43 -0.11 11.77 16.40
N GLU A 44 -0.93 11.08 17.20
CA GLU A 44 -0.45 10.02 18.08
C GLU A 44 -0.09 8.81 17.21
N THR A 45 1.20 8.62 16.98
CA THR A 45 1.72 7.54 16.13
C THR A 45 2.01 6.29 16.96
N SER A 46 1.62 5.13 16.44
CA SER A 46 1.89 3.83 17.06
C SER A 46 3.39 3.58 17.21
N ARG A 47 3.74 2.80 18.22
CA ARG A 47 5.14 2.38 18.45
C ARG A 47 5.62 1.45 17.32
N THR A 48 6.90 1.56 16.96
CA THR A 48 7.54 0.66 15.99
C THR A 48 7.98 -0.62 16.67
N ASP A 49 7.09 -1.59 16.78
CA ASP A 49 7.34 -2.89 17.43
C ASP A 49 6.98 -4.09 16.55
N GLN A 50 6.46 -3.84 15.36
CA GLN A 50 6.13 -4.84 14.33
C GLN A 50 6.01 -4.17 12.97
N CYS A 51 6.15 -4.93 11.90
CA CYS A 51 5.76 -4.49 10.56
C CYS A 51 4.42 -5.11 10.22
N HIS A 52 3.44 -4.27 9.89
CA HIS A 52 2.12 -4.73 9.47
C HIS A 52 2.19 -5.33 8.07
N ASP A 53 2.91 -4.67 7.17
CA ASP A 53 3.10 -5.11 5.80
C ASP A 53 4.54 -4.93 5.35
N ILE A 54 5.05 -5.88 4.55
CA ILE A 54 6.35 -5.80 3.89
C ILE A 54 6.19 -6.23 2.44
N THR A 55 6.48 -5.32 1.52
CA THR A 55 6.48 -5.59 0.08
C THR A 55 7.90 -5.72 -0.43
N VAL A 56 8.15 -6.75 -1.23
CA VAL A 56 9.47 -7.02 -1.82
C VAL A 56 9.53 -6.60 -3.28
N PHE A 57 10.69 -6.09 -3.70
CA PHE A 57 11.03 -5.77 -5.09
C PHE A 57 12.31 -6.53 -5.50
N PRO A 58 12.18 -7.82 -5.88
CA PRO A 58 13.32 -8.73 -6.02
C PRO A 58 14.38 -8.30 -7.03
N SER A 59 14.00 -7.70 -8.16
CA SER A 59 14.97 -7.31 -9.20
C SER A 59 15.93 -6.19 -8.78
N LYS A 60 15.59 -5.46 -7.71
CA LYS A 60 16.46 -4.44 -7.10
C LYS A 60 17.00 -4.87 -5.74
N SER A 61 16.65 -6.07 -5.29
CA SER A 61 16.98 -6.56 -3.95
C SER A 61 16.50 -5.61 -2.84
N LEU A 62 15.33 -4.99 -3.03
CA LEU A 62 14.73 -4.07 -2.07
C LEU A 62 13.47 -4.67 -1.45
N ALA A 63 13.18 -4.27 -0.23
CA ALA A 63 11.86 -4.39 0.39
C ALA A 63 11.49 -3.09 1.10
N ALA A 64 10.19 -2.81 1.19
CA ALA A 64 9.66 -1.69 1.95
C ALA A 64 8.68 -2.20 2.99
N GLY A 65 8.84 -1.78 4.24
CA GLY A 65 8.00 -2.18 5.37
C GLY A 65 7.24 -0.99 5.94
N ALA A 66 5.94 -1.16 6.13
CA ALA A 66 5.11 -0.29 6.94
C ALA A 66 5.05 -0.86 8.36
N CYS A 67 5.81 -0.27 9.28
CA CYS A 67 6.14 -0.90 10.56
C CYS A 67 5.55 -0.12 11.75
N SER A 68 4.23 0.04 11.75
CA SER A 68 3.44 0.70 12.78
C SER A 68 3.80 2.17 13.00
N GLY A 69 5.00 2.47 13.48
CA GLY A 69 5.49 3.84 13.73
C GLY A 69 6.42 4.41 12.66
N ASN A 70 6.86 3.59 11.71
CA ASN A 70 7.84 4.00 10.70
C ASN A 70 7.62 3.32 9.35
N GLY A 71 7.99 4.01 8.28
CA GLY A 71 8.31 3.41 6.99
C GLY A 71 9.79 3.01 6.95
N ILE A 72 10.09 1.83 6.43
CA ILE A 72 11.45 1.28 6.43
C ILE A 72 11.80 0.73 5.05
N LEU A 73 12.99 1.05 4.57
CA LEU A 73 13.56 0.46 3.36
C LEU A 73 14.64 -0.57 3.75
N PHE A 74 14.58 -1.74 3.10
CA PHE A 74 15.50 -2.85 3.36
C PHE A 74 16.27 -3.23 2.11
N ASP A 75 17.55 -3.60 2.29
CA ASP A 75 18.31 -4.43 1.36
C ASP A 75 18.02 -5.90 1.67
N ILE A 76 17.55 -6.63 0.66
CA ILE A 76 17.27 -8.07 0.71
C ILE A 76 18.14 -8.85 -0.28
N SER A 77 19.31 -8.35 -0.62
CA SER A 77 20.30 -9.08 -1.45
C SER A 77 20.67 -10.43 -0.84
N ASP A 78 20.72 -10.51 0.48
CA ASP A 78 20.63 -11.77 1.24
C ASP A 78 19.25 -11.85 1.91
N PRO A 79 18.30 -12.61 1.34
CA PRO A 79 16.94 -12.70 1.89
C PRO A 79 16.88 -13.37 3.27
N TYR A 80 17.92 -14.09 3.68
CA TYR A 80 18.01 -14.70 5.02
C TYR A 80 18.47 -13.70 6.08
N ASN A 81 19.10 -12.60 5.66
CA ASN A 81 19.64 -11.57 6.53
C ASN A 81 19.34 -10.16 5.99
N PRO A 82 18.05 -9.76 5.91
CA PRO A 82 17.67 -8.44 5.41
C PRO A 82 18.29 -7.34 6.27
N GLN A 83 18.77 -6.29 5.62
CA GLN A 83 19.40 -5.13 6.27
C GLN A 83 18.51 -3.90 6.13
N ARG A 84 18.24 -3.20 7.23
CA ARG A 84 17.58 -1.91 7.18
C ARG A 84 18.56 -0.86 6.64
N ILE A 85 18.20 -0.18 5.54
CA ILE A 85 19.06 0.80 4.88
C ILE A 85 18.53 2.22 5.00
N ASP A 86 17.22 2.38 5.26
CA ASP A 86 16.64 3.68 5.57
C ASP A 86 15.38 3.57 6.45
N VAL A 87 15.06 4.66 7.16
CA VAL A 87 13.88 4.78 8.03
C VAL A 87 13.30 6.17 7.87
N VAL A 88 11.99 6.26 7.70
CA VAL A 88 11.26 7.52 7.65
C VAL A 88 10.17 7.58 8.70
N THR A 89 9.87 8.79 9.13
CA THR A 89 8.75 9.16 10.00
C THR A 89 7.86 10.17 9.29
N ASP A 90 6.58 10.19 9.63
CA ASP A 90 5.64 11.19 9.21
C ASP A 90 4.80 11.59 10.41
N VAL A 91 4.80 12.86 10.76
CA VAL A 91 4.11 13.40 11.94
C VAL A 91 2.58 13.40 11.76
N GLY A 92 2.10 13.26 10.53
CA GLY A 92 0.69 13.09 10.18
C GLY A 92 0.21 11.65 10.23
N PHE A 93 1.09 10.65 10.40
CA PHE A 93 0.73 9.24 10.39
C PHE A 93 0.48 8.70 11.80
N ALA A 94 -0.68 8.05 12.00
CA ALA A 94 -1.01 7.31 13.21
C ALA A 94 -0.52 5.86 13.16
N TYR A 95 -0.65 5.22 11.99
CA TYR A 95 -0.32 3.80 11.83
C TYR A 95 0.17 3.47 10.42
N TRP A 96 1.47 3.22 10.31
CA TRP A 96 2.10 2.77 9.05
C TRP A 96 1.63 1.37 8.72
N HIS A 97 0.74 1.26 7.72
CA HIS A 97 -0.05 0.06 7.46
C HIS A 97 0.46 -0.74 6.27
N SER A 98 0.59 -0.13 5.08
CA SER A 98 1.05 -0.82 3.89
C SER A 98 2.11 -0.03 3.12
N ALA A 99 2.92 -0.75 2.33
CA ALA A 99 3.95 -0.20 1.48
C ALA A 99 3.80 -0.76 0.06
N THR A 100 3.84 0.09 -0.96
CA THR A 100 3.72 -0.34 -2.35
C THR A 100 4.74 0.38 -3.23
N PHE A 101 5.61 -0.39 -3.91
CA PHE A 101 6.52 0.16 -4.91
C PHE A 101 5.77 0.53 -6.18
N ASN A 102 6.29 1.51 -6.94
CA ASN A 102 5.89 1.67 -8.34
C ASN A 102 6.47 0.54 -9.23
N ASN A 103 6.10 0.51 -10.52
CA ASN A 103 6.51 -0.57 -11.43
C ASN A 103 8.04 -0.68 -11.61
N GLU A 104 8.78 0.41 -11.40
CA GLU A 104 10.23 0.46 -11.58
C GLU A 104 11.02 0.30 -10.27
N GLY A 105 10.33 0.26 -9.13
CA GLY A 105 10.98 0.21 -7.82
C GLY A 105 11.82 1.46 -7.53
N THR A 106 11.36 2.62 -7.98
CA THR A 106 11.99 3.93 -7.77
C THR A 106 11.18 4.83 -6.85
N LYS A 107 9.97 4.41 -6.50
CA LYS A 107 9.06 5.09 -5.58
C LYS A 107 8.40 4.09 -4.64
N VAL A 108 8.01 4.57 -3.46
CA VAL A 108 7.19 3.82 -2.50
C VAL A 108 6.05 4.69 -2.02
N ILE A 109 4.85 4.12 -1.99
CA ILE A 109 3.69 4.66 -1.30
C ILE A 109 3.58 3.95 0.04
N PHE A 110 3.53 4.70 1.13
CA PHE A 110 3.10 4.19 2.44
C PHE A 110 1.71 4.70 2.76
N THR A 111 0.91 3.90 3.45
CA THR A 111 -0.46 4.26 3.86
C THR A 111 -0.55 4.43 5.36
N ASP A 112 -1.30 5.47 5.79
CA ASP A 112 -1.72 5.66 7.17
C ASP A 112 -3.12 5.09 7.38
N GLU A 113 -3.23 3.95 8.06
CA GLU A 113 -4.54 3.43 8.48
C GLU A 113 -5.00 4.08 9.79
N TRP A 114 -5.19 5.38 9.80
CA TRP A 114 -5.58 6.16 10.95
C TRP A 114 -6.86 5.65 11.62
N GLY A 115 -6.73 5.11 12.82
CA GLY A 115 -7.84 4.56 13.60
C GLY A 115 -8.30 3.18 13.17
N GLY A 116 -7.45 2.43 12.41
CA GLY A 116 -7.69 1.03 12.04
C GLY A 116 -8.93 0.82 11.16
N GLY A 117 -9.25 1.79 10.29
CA GLY A 117 -10.36 1.71 9.35
C GLY A 117 -11.78 1.75 9.99
N GLY A 118 -11.88 1.87 11.31
CA GLY A 118 -13.17 1.81 12.02
C GLY A 118 -13.84 3.15 12.27
N ARG A 119 -13.36 4.26 11.67
CA ARG A 119 -13.82 5.62 11.93
C ARG A 119 -14.03 6.41 10.65
N ALA A 120 -14.84 7.47 10.74
CA ALA A 120 -14.93 8.49 9.70
C ALA A 120 -13.66 9.38 9.76
N ARG A 121 -12.77 9.25 8.76
CA ARG A 121 -11.47 9.93 8.67
C ARG A 121 -11.22 10.64 7.34
N CYS A 122 -12.25 10.72 6.47
CA CYS A 122 -12.23 11.42 5.19
C CYS A 122 -13.25 12.54 5.14
N ARG A 123 -13.55 13.18 6.27
CA ARG A 123 -14.51 14.28 6.34
C ARG A 123 -13.89 15.57 5.80
N ALA A 124 -14.71 16.54 5.43
CA ALA A 124 -14.25 17.82 4.84
C ALA A 124 -13.30 18.64 5.74
N TRP A 125 -13.29 18.39 7.05
CA TRP A 125 -12.43 19.08 8.03
C TRP A 125 -11.29 18.22 8.56
N ASP A 126 -11.18 16.95 8.17
CA ASP A 126 -10.04 16.11 8.54
C ASP A 126 -8.79 16.59 7.81
N PRO A 127 -7.61 16.65 8.47
CA PRO A 127 -6.36 17.01 7.83
C PRO A 127 -6.05 16.14 6.61
N LEU A 128 -5.51 16.74 5.55
CA LEU A 128 -5.28 16.05 4.28
C LEU A 128 -4.07 15.10 4.32
N ASP A 129 -3.20 15.23 5.30
CA ASP A 129 -2.05 14.37 5.57
C ASP A 129 -2.34 13.24 6.56
N TRP A 130 -3.53 13.26 7.22
CA TRP A 130 -3.95 12.23 8.17
C TRP A 130 -4.83 11.17 7.48
N GLY A 131 -4.54 9.89 7.71
CA GLY A 131 -5.23 8.80 7.04
C GLY A 131 -5.02 8.82 5.53
N ALA A 132 -3.86 9.25 5.10
CA ALA A 132 -3.47 9.49 3.71
C ALA A 132 -2.37 8.52 3.26
N ASN A 133 -1.95 8.68 2.01
CA ASN A 133 -0.72 8.11 1.50
C ASN A 133 0.42 9.11 1.67
N ALA A 134 1.61 8.64 2.02
CA ALA A 134 2.85 9.38 1.84
C ALA A 134 3.66 8.75 0.69
N ILE A 135 4.07 9.58 -0.26
CA ILE A 135 4.79 9.15 -1.46
C ILE A 135 6.25 9.57 -1.32
N TYR A 136 7.14 8.59 -1.50
CA TYR A 136 8.58 8.77 -1.43
C TYR A 136 9.23 8.35 -2.74
N ASP A 137 10.21 9.12 -3.21
CA ASP A 137 11.16 8.67 -4.22
C ASP A 137 12.31 7.91 -3.54
N ILE A 138 12.84 6.89 -4.23
CA ILE A 138 14.04 6.17 -3.79
C ILE A 138 15.24 6.72 -4.55
N VAL A 139 16.07 7.51 -3.86
CA VAL A 139 17.28 8.13 -4.41
C VAL A 139 18.48 7.64 -3.61
N ASP A 140 19.44 7.01 -4.28
CA ASP A 140 20.66 6.47 -3.64
C ASP A 140 20.36 5.58 -2.41
N ASN A 141 19.32 4.72 -2.52
CA ASN A 141 18.83 3.86 -1.44
C ASN A 141 18.28 4.63 -0.21
N LYS A 142 17.83 5.86 -0.41
CA LYS A 142 17.18 6.69 0.59
C LYS A 142 15.75 7.03 0.16
N LEU A 143 14.86 7.16 1.13
CA LEU A 143 13.49 7.57 0.93
C LEU A 143 13.37 9.09 1.04
N GLU A 144 13.13 9.75 -0.08
CA GLU A 144 12.89 11.19 -0.14
C GLU A 144 11.40 11.49 -0.22
N PHE A 145 10.86 12.12 0.81
CA PHE A 145 9.44 12.50 0.83
C PHE A 145 9.11 13.47 -0.31
N ARG A 146 7.97 13.21 -0.99
CA ARG A 146 7.50 14.02 -2.10
C ARG A 146 6.16 14.71 -1.82
N SER A 147 5.15 13.95 -1.41
CA SER A 147 3.82 14.50 -1.17
C SER A 147 2.96 13.55 -0.35
N HIS A 148 1.82 14.08 0.12
CA HIS A 148 0.70 13.26 0.57
C HIS A 148 -0.38 13.18 -0.51
N TYR A 149 -1.14 12.08 -0.49
CA TYR A 149 -2.36 11.94 -1.27
C TYR A 149 -3.48 11.38 -0.40
N LYS A 150 -4.59 12.11 -0.34
CA LYS A 150 -5.85 11.68 0.24
C LYS A 150 -6.94 11.75 -0.83
N MET A 151 -7.88 10.80 -0.84
CA MET A 151 -9.00 10.88 -1.77
C MET A 151 -9.69 12.25 -1.66
N PRO A 152 -9.97 12.92 -2.80
CA PRO A 152 -10.38 14.33 -2.75
C PRO A 152 -11.84 14.55 -2.35
N ALA A 153 -12.71 13.53 -2.48
CA ALA A 153 -14.13 13.64 -2.14
C ALA A 153 -14.37 13.43 -0.65
N PRO A 154 -14.84 14.44 0.12
CA PRO A 154 -15.16 14.26 1.53
C PRO A 154 -16.30 13.26 1.71
N GLN A 155 -16.18 12.44 2.78
CA GLN A 155 -17.18 11.43 3.16
C GLN A 155 -17.99 11.87 4.38
N LEU A 156 -19.09 11.14 4.65
CA LEU A 156 -19.99 11.42 5.76
C LEU A 156 -19.46 10.88 7.11
N GLU A 157 -20.06 11.33 8.19
CA GLU A 157 -19.80 10.83 9.56
C GLU A 157 -20.19 9.34 9.73
N THR A 158 -21.06 8.82 8.88
CA THR A 158 -21.53 7.44 8.89
C THR A 158 -20.65 6.51 8.08
N GLU A 159 -19.59 7.03 7.44
CA GLU A 159 -18.69 6.26 6.58
C GLU A 159 -17.32 6.09 7.22
N ASN A 160 -16.93 4.85 7.55
CA ASN A 160 -15.54 4.58 7.87
C ASN A 160 -14.70 4.75 6.60
N CYS A 161 -13.67 5.57 6.69
CA CYS A 161 -12.85 5.91 5.53
C CYS A 161 -11.43 6.28 5.96
N VAL A 162 -10.44 5.69 5.31
CA VAL A 162 -9.01 5.96 5.48
C VAL A 162 -8.24 5.27 4.36
N ALA A 163 -7.00 5.68 4.09
CA ALA A 163 -6.12 5.00 3.14
C ALA A 163 -5.90 3.53 3.55
N HIS A 164 -6.08 2.60 2.62
CA HIS A 164 -5.91 1.19 2.85
C HIS A 164 -5.14 0.51 1.71
N ASN A 165 -5.39 -0.77 1.44
CA ASN A 165 -4.65 -1.55 0.47
C ASN A 165 -4.99 -1.19 -0.98
N GLY A 166 -4.03 -1.39 -1.86
CA GLY A 166 -4.20 -1.17 -3.28
C GLY A 166 -3.24 -1.99 -4.14
N SER A 167 -3.29 -1.75 -5.43
CA SER A 167 -2.37 -2.36 -6.40
C SER A 167 -2.07 -1.42 -7.56
N LEU A 168 -0.94 -1.68 -8.23
CA LEU A 168 -0.57 -0.94 -9.43
C LEU A 168 -1.42 -1.37 -10.63
N ILE A 169 -1.72 -0.40 -11.50
CA ILE A 169 -2.26 -0.65 -12.83
C ILE A 169 -1.10 -0.47 -13.82
N PRO A 170 -0.71 -1.50 -14.59
CA PRO A 170 0.51 -1.50 -15.38
C PRO A 170 0.35 -0.71 -16.70
N ILE A 171 0.17 0.61 -16.60
CA ILE A 171 0.17 1.50 -17.75
C ILE A 171 1.63 1.87 -18.06
N PRO A 172 2.12 1.63 -19.30
CA PRO A 172 3.49 1.96 -19.65
C PRO A 172 3.82 3.43 -19.41
N GLU A 173 4.99 3.68 -18.82
CA GLU A 173 5.55 5.03 -18.58
C GLU A 173 4.74 5.87 -17.59
N ARG A 174 3.80 5.25 -16.85
CA ARG A 174 3.00 5.92 -15.83
C ARG A 174 2.91 5.08 -14.57
N ASP A 175 2.89 5.75 -13.43
CA ASP A 175 2.69 5.15 -12.12
C ASP A 175 1.22 5.35 -11.71
N ILE A 176 0.40 4.33 -11.93
CA ILE A 176 -1.03 4.35 -11.62
C ILE A 176 -1.32 3.35 -10.50
N PHE A 177 -1.99 3.82 -9.46
CA PHE A 177 -2.34 3.03 -8.28
C PHE A 177 -3.85 3.05 -8.06
N VAL A 178 -4.46 1.89 -7.94
CA VAL A 178 -5.86 1.74 -7.51
C VAL A 178 -5.87 1.36 -6.03
N GLN A 179 -6.67 2.06 -5.24
CA GLN A 179 -6.67 1.94 -3.78
C GLN A 179 -8.06 1.88 -3.18
N ALA A 180 -8.20 1.05 -2.15
CA ALA A 180 -9.38 0.98 -1.29
C ALA A 180 -9.34 2.05 -0.20
N TRP A 181 -10.50 2.65 0.09
CA TRP A 181 -10.71 3.67 1.12
C TRP A 181 -11.89 3.31 2.02
N TYR A 182 -12.10 2.01 2.28
CA TYR A 182 -13.28 1.51 2.99
C TYR A 182 -14.59 2.03 2.36
N GLN A 183 -15.50 2.66 3.13
CA GLN A 183 -16.73 3.23 2.58
C GLN A 183 -16.49 4.46 1.70
N GLY A 184 -15.35 5.11 1.77
CA GLY A 184 -14.92 6.10 0.78
C GLY A 184 -14.74 5.54 -0.64
N GLY A 185 -14.86 4.22 -0.79
CA GLY A 185 -14.88 3.56 -2.09
C GLY A 185 -13.51 3.19 -2.61
N ILE A 186 -13.32 3.38 -3.90
CA ILE A 186 -12.09 3.08 -4.64
C ILE A 186 -11.63 4.35 -5.35
N SER A 187 -10.36 4.69 -5.19
CA SER A 187 -9.70 5.78 -5.92
C SER A 187 -8.61 5.22 -6.82
N VAL A 188 -8.49 5.75 -8.03
CA VAL A 188 -7.38 5.50 -8.96
C VAL A 188 -6.55 6.75 -9.05
N MET A 189 -5.32 6.67 -8.57
CA MET A 189 -4.37 7.77 -8.49
C MET A 189 -3.28 7.63 -9.54
N ASP A 190 -2.98 8.70 -10.25
CA ASP A 190 -1.76 8.89 -11.03
C ASP A 190 -0.72 9.60 -10.15
N PHE A 191 0.38 8.92 -9.85
CA PHE A 191 1.52 9.47 -9.11
C PHE A 191 2.82 9.42 -9.92
N THR A 192 2.68 9.49 -11.25
CA THR A 192 3.83 9.59 -12.18
C THR A 192 4.70 10.79 -11.81
N ASP A 193 4.08 11.93 -11.49
CA ASP A 193 4.72 12.99 -10.71
C ASP A 193 4.44 12.75 -9.22
N SER A 194 5.45 12.26 -8.51
CA SER A 194 5.34 11.95 -7.09
C SER A 194 5.10 13.18 -6.20
N ALA A 195 5.35 14.39 -6.72
CA ALA A 195 5.10 15.64 -6.00
C ALA A 195 3.68 16.21 -6.23
N ASP A 196 2.96 15.72 -7.26
CA ASP A 196 1.61 16.21 -7.62
C ASP A 196 0.69 15.04 -8.05
N PRO A 197 0.41 14.08 -7.13
CA PRO A 197 -0.48 12.95 -7.41
C PRO A 197 -1.91 13.43 -7.66
N LYS A 198 -2.63 12.77 -8.60
CA LYS A 198 -3.98 13.16 -9.02
C LYS A 198 -4.92 11.98 -9.08
N GLU A 199 -6.14 12.15 -8.58
CA GLU A 199 -7.21 11.20 -8.87
C GLU A 199 -7.61 11.27 -10.33
N ILE A 200 -7.67 10.12 -10.99
CA ILE A 200 -8.02 10.01 -12.41
C ILE A 200 -9.27 9.18 -12.67
N ALA A 201 -9.70 8.40 -11.68
CA ALA A 201 -10.97 7.68 -11.65
C ALA A 201 -11.33 7.32 -10.22
N PHE A 202 -12.61 7.09 -9.96
CA PHE A 202 -13.10 6.65 -8.66
C PHE A 202 -14.38 5.83 -8.79
N PHE A 203 -14.72 5.12 -7.74
CA PHE A 203 -16.02 4.53 -7.53
C PHE A 203 -16.37 4.63 -6.06
N ASP A 204 -17.53 5.20 -5.78
CA ASP A 204 -18.09 5.33 -4.44
C ASP A 204 -19.57 4.91 -4.47
N ARG A 205 -20.01 4.27 -3.43
CA ARG A 205 -21.37 3.69 -3.30
C ARG A 205 -22.16 4.36 -2.19
N GLY A 206 -21.48 5.22 -1.41
CA GLY A 206 -22.04 5.84 -0.21
C GLY A 206 -22.12 4.86 0.98
N PRO A 207 -22.67 5.33 2.10
CA PRO A 207 -22.65 4.61 3.37
C PRO A 207 -23.41 3.29 3.32
N VAL A 208 -23.03 2.36 4.19
CA VAL A 208 -23.77 1.10 4.42
C VAL A 208 -25.08 1.40 5.12
N ASP A 209 -25.08 2.37 6.02
CA ASP A 209 -26.23 2.85 6.77
C ASP A 209 -26.17 4.38 6.85
N ASP A 210 -27.29 5.05 6.57
CA ASP A 210 -27.37 6.52 6.49
C ASP A 210 -27.36 7.20 7.88
N GLU A 211 -27.65 6.45 8.94
CA GLU A 211 -27.79 7.00 10.30
C GLU A 211 -26.69 6.54 11.24
N LEU A 212 -26.12 5.37 11.01
CA LEU A 212 -25.14 4.75 11.90
C LEU A 212 -23.81 4.49 11.21
N LEU A 213 -22.71 4.76 11.90
CA LEU A 213 -21.40 4.32 11.46
C LEU A 213 -21.27 2.81 11.60
N VAL A 214 -21.43 2.11 10.49
CA VAL A 214 -21.26 0.65 10.39
C VAL A 214 -19.94 0.36 9.68
N MET A 215 -19.21 -0.66 10.14
CA MET A 215 -18.00 -1.10 9.45
C MET A 215 -18.36 -1.66 8.08
N GLY A 216 -17.79 -1.11 7.02
CA GLY A 216 -18.04 -1.52 5.64
C GLY A 216 -17.02 -0.96 4.67
N GLY A 217 -17.31 -1.10 3.40
CA GLY A 217 -16.49 -0.57 2.31
C GLY A 217 -15.36 -1.50 1.87
N TYR A 218 -14.54 -1.02 0.97
CA TYR A 218 -13.51 -1.83 0.32
C TYR A 218 -12.31 -2.04 1.22
N TRP A 219 -12.04 -3.33 1.54
CA TRP A 219 -10.85 -3.74 2.28
C TRP A 219 -9.61 -3.75 1.40
N SER A 220 -9.72 -4.29 0.18
CA SER A 220 -8.62 -4.38 -0.76
C SER A 220 -9.11 -4.30 -2.20
N VAL A 221 -8.27 -3.77 -3.07
CA VAL A 221 -8.51 -3.75 -4.51
C VAL A 221 -7.28 -4.23 -5.26
N TYR A 222 -7.52 -5.02 -6.33
CA TYR A 222 -6.47 -5.61 -7.15
C TYR A 222 -6.78 -5.44 -8.62
N TYR A 223 -5.76 -5.03 -9.38
CA TYR A 223 -5.82 -5.06 -10.83
C TYR A 223 -5.29 -6.39 -11.35
N TYR A 224 -6.08 -7.07 -12.16
CA TYR A 224 -5.69 -8.30 -12.82
C TYR A 224 -6.42 -8.47 -14.15
N ASP A 225 -5.69 -8.83 -15.21
CA ASP A 225 -6.23 -9.13 -16.55
C ASP A 225 -7.25 -8.11 -17.09
N GLY A 226 -6.96 -6.81 -16.92
CA GLY A 226 -7.78 -5.72 -17.41
C GLY A 226 -8.96 -5.31 -16.51
N TYR A 227 -9.11 -5.94 -15.35
CA TYR A 227 -10.17 -5.66 -14.39
C TYR A 227 -9.62 -5.28 -13.03
N ILE A 228 -10.42 -4.55 -12.27
CA ILE A 228 -10.18 -4.23 -10.86
C ILE A 228 -11.15 -5.04 -10.03
N TYR A 229 -10.64 -5.78 -9.06
CA TYR A 229 -11.41 -6.62 -8.14
C TYR A 229 -11.37 -5.98 -6.76
N GLY A 230 -12.53 -5.53 -6.27
CA GLY A 230 -12.67 -4.93 -4.95
C GLY A 230 -13.39 -5.85 -3.99
N THR A 231 -12.75 -6.17 -2.85
CA THR A 231 -13.41 -6.92 -1.77
C THR A 231 -14.05 -5.93 -0.81
N GLU A 232 -15.36 -5.96 -0.72
CA GLU A 232 -16.18 -5.09 0.11
C GLU A 232 -16.69 -5.86 1.33
N ILE A 233 -16.47 -5.30 2.53
CA ILE A 233 -16.69 -5.96 3.82
C ILE A 233 -18.16 -6.41 3.97
N SER A 234 -19.12 -5.53 3.61
CA SER A 234 -20.54 -5.74 3.86
C SER A 234 -21.28 -6.29 2.64
N ARG A 235 -20.76 -6.07 1.42
CA ARG A 235 -21.49 -6.29 0.16
C ARG A 235 -20.81 -7.30 -0.78
N GLY A 236 -19.63 -7.83 -0.40
CA GLY A 236 -18.96 -8.94 -1.08
C GLY A 236 -17.89 -8.51 -2.08
N LEU A 237 -17.96 -8.99 -3.33
CA LEU A 237 -16.96 -8.77 -4.38
C LEU A 237 -17.56 -7.97 -5.52
N ASP A 238 -16.89 -6.89 -5.86
CA ASP A 238 -17.17 -6.10 -7.07
C ASP A 238 -16.06 -6.26 -8.10
N VAL A 239 -16.44 -6.20 -9.37
CA VAL A 239 -15.51 -6.24 -10.50
C VAL A 239 -15.73 -5.00 -11.35
N PHE A 240 -14.66 -4.21 -11.54
CA PHE A 240 -14.70 -2.98 -12.28
C PHE A 240 -13.84 -3.05 -13.52
N LYS A 241 -14.15 -2.21 -14.48
CA LYS A 241 -13.35 -1.96 -15.68
C LYS A 241 -13.12 -0.47 -15.84
N LEU A 242 -11.88 -0.10 -16.11
CA LEU A 242 -11.57 1.29 -16.46
C LEU A 242 -12.23 1.68 -17.78
N SER A 243 -12.81 2.86 -17.81
CA SER A 243 -13.34 3.49 -19.03
C SER A 243 -12.40 4.59 -19.52
N PRO A 244 -12.32 4.82 -20.83
CA PRO A 244 -11.57 5.95 -21.37
C PRO A 244 -12.08 7.28 -20.82
N SER A 245 -11.14 8.19 -20.54
CA SER A 245 -11.43 9.54 -20.03
C SER A 245 -10.39 10.54 -20.57
N GLN A 246 -10.47 11.79 -20.13
CA GLN A 246 -9.42 12.77 -20.41
C GLN A 246 -8.06 12.41 -19.78
N TYR A 247 -8.04 11.52 -18.77
CA TYR A 247 -6.85 11.10 -18.05
C TYR A 247 -6.29 9.75 -18.52
N LEU A 248 -7.11 8.89 -19.10
CA LEU A 248 -6.78 7.56 -19.56
C LEU A 248 -7.35 7.29 -20.94
N SER A 249 -6.48 7.11 -21.93
CA SER A 249 -6.89 6.74 -23.28
C SER A 249 -7.27 5.26 -23.37
N GLU A 250 -8.11 4.91 -24.35
CA GLU A 250 -8.44 3.52 -24.67
C GLU A 250 -7.20 2.67 -24.97
N LYS A 251 -6.18 3.28 -25.63
CA LYS A 251 -4.92 2.62 -25.93
C LYS A 251 -4.12 2.26 -24.67
N GLU A 252 -4.07 3.14 -23.65
CA GLU A 252 -3.40 2.87 -22.37
C GLU A 252 -4.12 1.76 -21.62
N ILE A 253 -5.46 1.82 -21.51
CA ILE A 253 -6.28 0.78 -20.88
C ILE A 253 -6.06 -0.58 -21.57
N PHE A 254 -6.05 -0.60 -22.91
CA PHE A 254 -5.77 -1.82 -23.66
C PHE A 254 -4.36 -2.36 -23.39
N LYS A 255 -3.34 -1.51 -23.34
CA LYS A 255 -1.97 -1.93 -23.01
C LYS A 255 -1.90 -2.50 -21.59
N ALA A 256 -2.51 -1.82 -20.62
CA ALA A 256 -2.58 -2.31 -19.24
C ALA A 256 -3.26 -3.68 -19.14
N SER A 257 -4.31 -3.94 -19.93
CA SER A 257 -4.99 -5.25 -19.94
C SER A 257 -4.14 -6.39 -20.50
N LYS A 258 -3.02 -6.10 -21.15
CA LYS A 258 -2.07 -7.09 -21.69
C LYS A 258 -0.80 -7.24 -20.86
N ALA A 259 -0.64 -6.41 -19.84
CA ALA A 259 0.48 -6.42 -18.93
C ALA A 259 0.05 -6.92 -17.55
N GLN A 260 0.99 -7.44 -16.79
CA GLN A 260 0.79 -7.74 -15.37
C GLN A 260 1.68 -6.80 -14.58
N PRO A 261 1.22 -6.27 -13.42
CA PRO A 261 2.08 -5.56 -12.50
C PRO A 261 3.24 -6.47 -12.12
N LEU A 262 4.47 -6.01 -12.39
CA LEU A 262 5.66 -6.84 -12.16
C LEU A 262 5.93 -7.03 -10.66
N TYR A 263 5.56 -6.03 -9.86
CA TYR A 263 5.85 -5.98 -8.44
C TYR A 263 4.74 -5.20 -7.72
N GLY A 264 3.85 -5.88 -7.15
CA GLY A 264 2.91 -5.39 -6.20
C GLY A 264 2.75 -6.47 -5.15
N PRO A 265 2.04 -6.26 -4.06
CA PRO A 265 1.85 -7.28 -3.03
C PRO A 265 1.41 -8.64 -3.58
N LYS A 266 1.01 -8.67 -4.85
CA LYS A 266 0.53 -9.88 -5.53
C LYS A 266 0.94 -9.99 -7.00
N ALA A 267 2.01 -9.29 -7.41
CA ALA A 267 2.61 -9.53 -8.71
C ALA A 267 3.32 -10.88 -8.68
N VAL A 268 2.62 -11.91 -9.05
CA VAL A 268 3.26 -13.19 -9.37
C VAL A 268 3.72 -13.09 -10.83
N SER A 269 5.04 -12.98 -11.03
CA SER A 269 5.62 -13.14 -12.34
C SER A 269 5.45 -14.60 -12.76
N TYR A 270 4.40 -14.92 -13.52
CA TYR A 270 4.21 -16.24 -14.15
C TYR A 270 5.06 -16.42 -15.40
N THR A 271 6.09 -15.63 -15.61
CA THR A 271 7.05 -15.94 -16.66
C THR A 271 7.80 -17.22 -16.25
N HIS A 272 7.33 -18.36 -16.78
CA HIS A 272 7.93 -19.71 -16.75
C HIS A 272 7.50 -20.71 -15.68
N LEU A 273 6.25 -20.72 -15.24
CA LEU A 273 5.66 -21.99 -14.83
C LEU A 273 4.95 -22.61 -16.05
N THR A 274 5.70 -23.26 -16.94
CA THR A 274 5.14 -24.35 -17.70
C THR A 274 4.77 -25.43 -16.68
N LEU A 275 3.49 -25.52 -16.34
CA LEU A 275 2.98 -26.71 -15.66
C LEU A 275 3.40 -27.91 -16.51
N PRO A 276 4.02 -28.96 -15.95
CA PRO A 276 4.22 -30.18 -16.66
C PRO A 276 2.83 -30.68 -17.10
N THR A 277 2.62 -30.80 -18.39
CA THR A 277 1.48 -31.52 -18.94
C THR A 277 1.52 -32.94 -18.37
N ILE A 278 0.57 -33.22 -17.48
CA ILE A 278 0.33 -34.58 -17.04
C ILE A 278 -0.23 -35.30 -18.30
N GLY A 279 0.61 -36.17 -18.90
CA GLY A 279 0.21 -37.10 -19.92
C GLY A 279 -0.49 -38.31 -19.29
#